data_1a6189c4fa957431812d5f20db0f993a
#
_entry.id   1a6189c4fa957431812d5f20db0f993a
#
_cell.length_a   1.000
_cell.length_b   1.000
_cell.length_c   1.000
_cell.angle_alpha   90.00
_cell.angle_beta   90.00
_cell.angle_gamma   90.00
#
_symmetry.space_group_name_H-M   'P 1'
#
loop_
_entity.id
_entity.type
_entity.pdbx_description
1 polymer ?
#
loop_
_entity_poly.entity_id
_entity_poly.type
_entity_poly.pdbx_seq_one_letter_code
_entity_poly.pdbx_strand_id
1 'polypeptide(L)'
;MDPHSWCGAASKDNASLLSEIHSDYIDAGSRIITANTFASSRLMLKGAGLSDRVDEINTIAVKAALEARDRHPLAPEVVVAGSLSHMVPVSGGTDRFDPNAVPSEDRLAEAFGELAGVLATAGVEMILLEMMYEPTRSKIALDAALATGLPVWFDMSARRTDDGRVIAFHPFEELALTDLLALVPETGVDAVGVMHTQSQVVGDAIDEIRSVTNLPIAAYPDSGFFKMPSWQFHEVISPADLEEYFVDWISRGATGLGGCCGLTVEHVLAAAAARDRAQPTV
;
A
#
# COMPACT_ATOMS: atom_id res chain seq x y z
N MET A 1 16.62 -5.00 -6.14
CA MET A 1 15.65 -5.57 -5.17
C MET A 1 16.15 -6.94 -4.76
N ASP A 2 16.11 -7.26 -3.49
CA ASP A 2 16.57 -8.56 -2.98
C ASP A 2 15.57 -9.66 -3.37
N PRO A 3 16.00 -10.80 -3.94
CA PRO A 3 15.09 -11.86 -4.40
C PRO A 3 14.33 -12.57 -3.26
N HIS A 4 14.74 -12.36 -2.01
CA HIS A 4 14.17 -13.04 -0.84
C HIS A 4 13.40 -12.14 0.12
N SER A 5 13.64 -10.81 0.08
CA SER A 5 13.01 -9.83 0.97
C SER A 5 12.49 -8.58 0.24
N TRP A 6 12.46 -8.62 -1.06
CA TRP A 6 12.06 -7.48 -1.91
C TRP A 6 12.81 -6.19 -1.52
N CYS A 7 12.08 -5.10 -1.22
CA CYS A 7 12.63 -3.86 -0.70
C CYS A 7 12.71 -3.81 0.84
N GLY A 8 12.17 -4.81 1.55
CA GLY A 8 12.06 -4.77 3.02
C GLY A 8 13.39 -4.58 3.75
N ALA A 9 14.47 -5.17 3.22
CA ALA A 9 15.80 -5.01 3.80
C ALA A 9 16.53 -3.71 3.37
N ALA A 10 16.01 -2.95 2.41
CA ALA A 10 16.70 -1.79 1.83
C ALA A 10 16.93 -0.67 2.85
N SER A 11 16.02 -0.50 3.79
CA SER A 11 16.09 0.55 4.83
C SER A 11 17.35 0.47 5.67
N LYS A 12 17.84 -0.76 5.93
CA LYS A 12 19.01 -1.02 6.76
C LYS A 12 20.27 -0.29 6.29
N ASP A 13 20.49 -0.28 4.98
CA ASP A 13 21.75 0.20 4.40
C ASP A 13 21.57 1.50 3.59
N ASN A 14 20.33 1.99 3.42
CA ASN A 14 20.01 3.10 2.53
C ASN A 14 19.08 4.14 3.17
N ALA A 15 19.16 4.34 4.49
CA ALA A 15 18.25 5.26 5.22
C ALA A 15 18.28 6.70 4.67
N SER A 16 19.47 7.23 4.33
CA SER A 16 19.60 8.58 3.77
C SER A 16 18.89 8.72 2.41
N LEU A 17 19.09 7.72 1.52
CA LEU A 17 18.41 7.69 0.22
C LEU A 17 16.88 7.60 0.38
N LEU A 18 16.41 6.83 1.35
CA LEU A 18 14.98 6.76 1.64
C LEU A 18 14.44 8.11 2.11
N SER A 19 15.16 8.82 2.97
CA SER A 19 14.79 10.16 3.41
C SER A 19 14.74 11.16 2.24
N GLU A 20 15.70 11.11 1.30
CA GLU A 20 15.70 11.92 0.08
C GLU A 20 14.47 11.61 -0.78
N ILE A 21 14.18 10.33 -1.04
CA ILE A 21 13.00 9.90 -1.80
C ILE A 21 11.72 10.42 -1.15
N HIS A 22 11.56 10.29 0.16
CA HIS A 22 10.38 10.83 0.84
C HIS A 22 10.26 12.35 0.67
N SER A 23 11.37 13.10 0.72
CA SER A 23 11.36 14.54 0.48
C SER A 23 10.88 14.87 -0.94
N ASP A 24 11.37 14.14 -1.97
CA ASP A 24 10.95 14.33 -3.35
C ASP A 24 9.44 14.12 -3.54
N TYR A 25 8.86 13.12 -2.84
CA TYR A 25 7.41 12.89 -2.87
C TYR A 25 6.62 13.98 -2.15
N ILE A 26 7.12 14.54 -1.06
CA ILE A 26 6.49 15.69 -0.37
C ILE A 26 6.54 16.91 -1.27
N ASP A 27 7.68 17.18 -1.92
CA ASP A 27 7.85 18.27 -2.88
C ASP A 27 6.87 18.16 -4.06
N ALA A 28 6.59 16.93 -4.52
CA ALA A 28 5.60 16.64 -5.56
C ALA A 28 4.15 16.83 -5.11
N GLY A 29 3.90 17.05 -3.83
CA GLY A 29 2.55 17.33 -3.32
C GLY A 29 1.94 16.23 -2.46
N SER A 30 2.67 15.15 -2.13
CA SER A 30 2.18 14.14 -1.21
C SER A 30 1.87 14.72 0.18
N ARG A 31 0.76 14.30 0.75
CA ARG A 31 0.35 14.62 2.13
C ARG A 31 0.36 13.40 3.04
N ILE A 32 0.47 12.22 2.46
CA ILE A 32 0.74 10.97 3.15
C ILE A 32 1.97 10.36 2.50
N ILE A 33 3.00 10.08 3.27
CA ILE A 33 4.19 9.34 2.83
C ILE A 33 4.26 8.02 3.59
N THR A 34 4.51 6.94 2.85
CA THR A 34 4.49 5.58 3.40
C THR A 34 5.91 5.11 3.67
N ALA A 35 6.22 4.78 4.91
CA ALA A 35 7.50 4.19 5.27
C ALA A 35 7.73 2.85 4.54
N ASN A 36 8.98 2.52 4.23
CA ASN A 36 9.35 1.31 3.48
C ASN A 36 9.21 0.04 4.35
N THR A 37 7.97 -0.30 4.71
CA THR A 37 7.65 -1.40 5.63
C THR A 37 6.71 -2.47 5.07
N PHE A 38 6.32 -2.38 3.79
CA PHE A 38 5.42 -3.32 3.12
C PHE A 38 5.90 -4.78 3.20
N ALA A 39 7.18 -5.04 2.91
CA ALA A 39 7.76 -6.39 2.86
C ALA A 39 8.75 -6.65 4.01
N SER A 40 8.48 -6.16 5.20
CA SER A 40 9.42 -6.17 6.33
C SER A 40 8.91 -6.88 7.59
N SER A 41 7.82 -7.63 7.47
CA SER A 41 7.41 -8.55 8.53
C SER A 41 8.47 -9.64 8.77
N ARG A 42 8.48 -10.27 9.94
CA ARG A 42 9.32 -11.41 10.28
C ARG A 42 9.26 -12.52 9.22
N LEU A 43 8.08 -12.73 8.62
CA LEU A 43 7.87 -13.74 7.59
C LEU A 43 8.60 -13.38 6.30
N MET A 44 8.51 -12.12 5.87
CA MET A 44 9.15 -11.64 4.65
C MET A 44 10.67 -11.52 4.80
N LEU A 45 11.17 -11.07 5.94
CA LEU A 45 12.60 -10.93 6.21
C LEU A 45 13.30 -12.27 6.41
N LYS A 46 12.55 -13.37 6.64
CA LYS A 46 13.11 -14.70 6.88
C LYS A 46 13.98 -15.20 5.71
N GLY A 47 13.55 -14.97 4.49
CA GLY A 47 14.28 -15.40 3.29
C GLY A 47 15.69 -14.79 3.18
N ALA A 48 15.86 -13.57 3.68
CA ALA A 48 17.13 -12.85 3.73
C ALA A 48 17.94 -13.12 5.03
N GLY A 49 17.45 -13.98 5.94
CA GLY A 49 18.10 -14.25 7.23
C GLY A 49 18.02 -13.07 8.22
N LEU A 50 17.01 -12.21 8.08
CA LEU A 50 16.85 -10.97 8.85
C LEU A 50 15.64 -10.99 9.79
N SER A 51 15.03 -12.17 10.06
CA SER A 51 13.84 -12.31 10.93
C SER A 51 14.00 -11.68 12.32
N ASP A 52 15.20 -11.71 12.86
CA ASP A 52 15.49 -11.19 14.21
C ASP A 52 15.78 -9.68 14.23
N ARG A 53 15.68 -9.03 13.07
CA ARG A 53 15.95 -7.59 12.90
C ARG A 53 14.71 -6.79 12.49
N VAL A 54 13.52 -7.31 12.73
CA VAL A 54 12.23 -6.66 12.38
C VAL A 54 12.15 -5.27 13.00
N ASP A 55 12.37 -5.18 14.31
CA ASP A 55 12.33 -3.90 15.05
C ASP A 55 13.33 -2.89 14.47
N GLU A 56 14.58 -3.28 14.32
CA GLU A 56 15.65 -2.43 13.80
C GLU A 56 15.34 -1.90 12.39
N ILE A 57 15.00 -2.79 11.46
CA ILE A 57 14.79 -2.44 10.05
C ILE A 57 13.59 -1.51 9.90
N ASN A 58 12.49 -1.81 10.57
CA ASN A 58 11.28 -1.00 10.49
C ASN A 58 11.43 0.34 11.22
N THR A 59 12.12 0.36 12.36
CA THR A 59 12.44 1.62 13.05
C THR A 59 13.30 2.54 12.17
N ILE A 60 14.27 2.00 11.43
CA ILE A 60 15.09 2.79 10.49
C ILE A 60 14.20 3.34 9.36
N ALA A 61 13.32 2.50 8.77
CA ALA A 61 12.42 2.92 7.70
C ALA A 61 11.48 4.06 8.13
N VAL A 62 10.86 3.93 9.28
CA VAL A 62 9.96 4.96 9.84
C VAL A 62 10.73 6.24 10.16
N LYS A 63 11.91 6.13 10.78
CA LYS A 63 12.75 7.31 11.07
C LYS A 63 13.15 8.06 9.80
N ALA A 64 13.48 7.37 8.71
CA ALA A 64 13.81 8.01 7.44
C ALA A 64 12.63 8.84 6.90
N ALA A 65 11.40 8.34 7.00
CA ALA A 65 10.20 9.06 6.60
C ALA A 65 9.91 10.26 7.53
N LEU A 66 9.97 10.06 8.85
CA LEU A 66 9.81 11.14 9.83
C LEU A 66 10.85 12.25 9.64
N GLU A 67 12.10 11.89 9.41
CA GLU A 67 13.19 12.84 9.19
C GLU A 67 12.97 13.68 7.91
N ALA A 68 12.50 13.06 6.83
CA ALA A 68 12.13 13.77 5.61
C ALA A 68 11.00 14.76 5.86
N ARG A 69 9.92 14.32 6.51
CA ARG A 69 8.79 15.17 6.88
C ARG A 69 9.23 16.34 7.77
N ASP A 70 9.93 16.05 8.88
CA ASP A 70 10.25 17.05 9.91
C ASP A 70 11.19 18.15 9.41
N ARG A 71 12.00 17.87 8.38
CA ARG A 71 12.86 18.87 7.72
C ARG A 71 12.13 19.70 6.67
N HIS A 72 10.94 19.27 6.24
CA HIS A 72 10.22 19.91 5.15
C HIS A 72 9.36 21.07 5.63
N PRO A 73 9.24 22.19 4.87
CA PRO A 73 8.36 23.32 5.24
C PRO A 73 6.89 22.93 5.41
N LEU A 74 6.43 21.89 4.73
CA LEU A 74 5.07 21.35 4.81
C LEU A 74 4.89 20.31 5.91
N ALA A 75 5.83 20.14 6.83
CA ALA A 75 5.76 19.16 7.91
C ALA A 75 4.39 19.07 8.62
N PRO A 76 3.72 20.19 8.94
CA PRO A 76 2.41 20.15 9.62
C PRO A 76 1.27 19.57 8.77
N GLU A 77 1.48 19.45 7.46
CA GLU A 77 0.48 18.96 6.51
C GLU A 77 0.73 17.51 6.07
N VAL A 78 1.85 16.92 6.48
CA VAL A 78 2.29 15.60 6.02
C VAL A 78 2.18 14.57 7.14
N VAL A 79 1.51 13.47 6.83
CA VAL A 79 1.34 12.31 7.72
C VAL A 79 2.31 11.21 7.29
N VAL A 80 2.96 10.58 8.27
CA VAL A 80 3.80 9.40 8.04
C VAL A 80 3.00 8.14 8.33
N ALA A 81 2.77 7.34 7.30
CA ALA A 81 2.08 6.07 7.37
C ALA A 81 3.04 4.89 7.48
N GLY A 82 2.67 3.89 8.27
CA GLY A 82 3.31 2.58 8.27
C GLY A 82 2.55 1.62 7.36
N SER A 83 3.23 1.03 6.38
CA SER A 83 2.65 -0.03 5.55
C SER A 83 2.67 -1.35 6.30
N LEU A 84 1.53 -2.01 6.37
CA LEU A 84 1.39 -3.38 6.83
C LEU A 84 0.67 -4.18 5.75
N SER A 85 1.38 -5.14 5.14
CA SER A 85 0.78 -6.05 4.16
C SER A 85 0.49 -7.42 4.78
N HIS A 86 -0.47 -8.13 4.19
CA HIS A 86 -0.74 -9.52 4.58
C HIS A 86 0.18 -10.53 3.85
N MET A 87 1.30 -10.04 3.31
CA MET A 87 2.23 -10.83 2.52
C MET A 87 2.87 -11.96 3.34
N VAL A 88 3.01 -13.08 2.67
CA VAL A 88 3.77 -14.25 3.10
C VAL A 88 4.86 -14.52 2.06
N PRO A 89 5.89 -15.33 2.37
CA PRO A 89 6.96 -15.62 1.43
C PRO A 89 6.42 -16.08 0.07
N VAL A 90 6.94 -15.47 -0.99
CA VAL A 90 6.56 -15.79 -2.38
C VAL A 90 7.44 -16.90 -2.96
N SER A 91 6.91 -17.62 -3.95
CA SER A 91 7.67 -18.59 -4.72
C SER A 91 8.78 -17.88 -5.51
N GLY A 92 9.98 -18.46 -5.50
CA GLY A 92 11.14 -17.85 -6.14
C GLY A 92 10.89 -17.49 -7.62
N GLY A 93 11.20 -16.23 -7.97
CA GLY A 93 11.02 -15.71 -9.33
C GLY A 93 9.59 -15.33 -9.69
N THR A 94 8.68 -15.28 -8.73
CA THR A 94 7.27 -14.86 -8.93
C THR A 94 6.84 -13.86 -7.86
N ASP A 95 5.68 -13.24 -8.06
CA ASP A 95 4.95 -12.42 -7.10
C ASP A 95 3.86 -13.22 -6.35
N ARG A 96 3.77 -14.54 -6.60
CA ARG A 96 2.74 -15.42 -6.06
C ARG A 96 3.23 -16.14 -4.82
N PHE A 97 2.42 -16.19 -3.79
CA PHE A 97 2.69 -17.01 -2.62
C PHE A 97 2.49 -18.51 -2.94
N ASP A 98 3.21 -19.37 -2.21
CA ASP A 98 2.97 -20.81 -2.26
C ASP A 98 1.87 -21.17 -1.23
N PRO A 99 0.69 -21.64 -1.68
CA PRO A 99 -0.40 -21.99 -0.77
C PRO A 99 -0.01 -23.05 0.28
N ASN A 100 0.97 -23.92 -0.04
CA ASN A 100 1.43 -24.96 0.88
C ASN A 100 2.43 -24.45 1.93
N ALA A 101 2.96 -23.25 1.73
CA ALA A 101 3.94 -22.61 2.61
C ALA A 101 3.34 -21.49 3.47
N VAL A 102 2.02 -21.25 3.39
CA VAL A 102 1.35 -20.25 4.22
C VAL A 102 1.45 -20.68 5.70
N PRO A 103 1.95 -19.81 6.59
CA PRO A 103 2.01 -20.08 8.01
C PRO A 103 0.62 -20.28 8.64
N SER A 104 0.56 -20.90 9.82
CA SER A 104 -0.67 -20.97 10.61
C SER A 104 -1.16 -19.57 11.00
N GLU A 105 -2.46 -19.43 11.25
CA GLU A 105 -3.08 -18.16 11.67
C GLU A 105 -2.41 -17.57 12.90
N ASP A 106 -2.05 -18.38 13.90
CA ASP A 106 -1.33 -17.92 15.09
C ASP A 106 0.02 -17.27 14.73
N ARG A 107 0.76 -17.87 13.78
CA ARG A 107 2.05 -17.32 13.33
C ARG A 107 1.90 -16.07 12.48
N LEU A 108 0.81 -15.98 11.72
CA LEU A 108 0.45 -14.77 10.99
C LEU A 108 0.10 -13.65 11.99
N ALA A 109 -0.74 -13.94 12.97
CA ALA A 109 -1.14 -12.98 14.00
C ALA A 109 0.08 -12.49 14.82
N GLU A 110 0.99 -13.40 15.20
CA GLU A 110 2.24 -13.01 15.85
C GLU A 110 3.08 -12.07 14.98
N ALA A 111 3.29 -12.41 13.72
CA ALA A 111 4.15 -11.63 12.82
C ALA A 111 3.56 -10.26 12.45
N PHE A 112 2.25 -10.19 12.20
CA PHE A 112 1.57 -8.93 11.87
C PHE A 112 1.40 -8.05 13.11
N GLY A 113 1.09 -8.65 14.28
CA GLY A 113 1.05 -7.94 15.55
C GLY A 113 2.41 -7.37 15.95
N GLU A 114 3.50 -8.12 15.75
CA GLU A 114 4.87 -7.62 15.96
C GLU A 114 5.14 -6.41 15.08
N LEU A 115 4.89 -6.51 13.77
CA LEU A 115 5.14 -5.40 12.85
C LEU A 115 4.29 -4.17 13.21
N ALA A 116 3.00 -4.34 13.43
CA ALA A 116 2.10 -3.25 13.82
C ALA A 116 2.58 -2.53 15.10
N GLY A 117 3.00 -3.30 16.12
CA GLY A 117 3.54 -2.76 17.36
C GLY A 117 4.85 -2.00 17.16
N VAL A 118 5.75 -2.50 16.31
CA VAL A 118 7.00 -1.80 15.95
C VAL A 118 6.70 -0.49 15.23
N LEU A 119 5.79 -0.49 14.25
CA LEU A 119 5.40 0.71 13.50
C LEU A 119 4.84 1.79 14.43
N ALA A 120 3.90 1.42 15.31
CA ALA A 120 3.31 2.34 16.28
C ALA A 120 4.36 2.91 17.25
N THR A 121 5.27 2.05 17.75
CA THR A 121 6.35 2.47 18.66
C THR A 121 7.38 3.37 17.96
N ALA A 122 7.66 3.12 16.68
CA ALA A 122 8.59 3.91 15.88
C ALA A 122 8.04 5.30 15.53
N GLY A 123 6.72 5.54 15.68
CA GLY A 123 6.10 6.85 15.59
C GLY A 123 5.37 7.11 14.27
N VAL A 124 4.89 6.09 13.57
CA VAL A 124 3.95 6.31 12.47
C VAL A 124 2.64 6.88 13.03
N GLU A 125 1.94 7.66 12.21
CA GLU A 125 0.73 8.37 12.59
C GLU A 125 -0.54 7.66 12.12
N MET A 126 -0.40 6.67 11.23
CA MET A 126 -1.46 5.79 10.75
C MET A 126 -0.89 4.49 10.21
N ILE A 127 -1.74 3.47 10.08
CA ILE A 127 -1.43 2.21 9.41
C ILE A 127 -2.17 2.14 8.07
N LEU A 128 -1.43 1.89 6.99
CA LEU A 128 -1.98 1.48 5.71
C LEU A 128 -1.92 -0.04 5.61
N LEU A 129 -3.07 -0.68 5.57
CA LEU A 129 -3.18 -2.09 5.23
C LEU A 129 -3.17 -2.21 3.72
N GLU A 130 -2.05 -2.64 3.16
CA GLU A 130 -1.83 -2.62 1.73
C GLU A 130 -1.93 -3.99 1.08
N MET A 131 -2.50 -4.02 -0.12
CA MET A 131 -2.63 -5.20 -0.97
C MET A 131 -3.49 -6.30 -0.32
N MET A 132 -4.61 -5.93 0.31
CA MET A 132 -5.54 -6.87 0.91
C MET A 132 -6.35 -7.58 -0.19
N TYR A 133 -6.23 -8.91 -0.30
CA TYR A 133 -6.94 -9.71 -1.31
C TYR A 133 -7.29 -11.13 -0.86
N GLU A 134 -6.79 -11.58 0.29
CA GLU A 134 -7.11 -12.91 0.84
C GLU A 134 -7.76 -12.72 2.22
N PRO A 135 -9.01 -13.18 2.41
CA PRO A 135 -9.83 -12.80 3.56
C PRO A 135 -9.24 -13.13 4.93
N THR A 136 -8.71 -14.34 5.11
CA THR A 136 -8.18 -14.78 6.41
C THR A 136 -6.99 -13.94 6.84
N ARG A 137 -6.01 -13.76 5.95
CA ARG A 137 -4.82 -12.97 6.24
C ARG A 137 -5.13 -11.48 6.36
N SER A 138 -6.07 -10.99 5.54
CA SER A 138 -6.55 -9.60 5.63
C SER A 138 -7.21 -9.32 6.97
N LYS A 139 -8.02 -10.26 7.48
CA LYS A 139 -8.65 -10.11 8.80
C LYS A 139 -7.61 -10.09 9.92
N ILE A 140 -6.61 -10.97 9.87
CA ILE A 140 -5.54 -11.02 10.88
C ILE A 140 -4.71 -9.71 10.85
N ALA A 141 -4.38 -9.22 9.65
CA ALA A 141 -3.66 -7.96 9.51
C ALA A 141 -4.48 -6.75 10.00
N LEU A 142 -5.78 -6.74 9.72
CA LEU A 142 -6.72 -5.72 10.19
C LEU A 142 -6.79 -5.70 11.73
N ASP A 143 -6.93 -6.87 12.35
CA ASP A 143 -6.96 -6.97 13.82
C ASP A 143 -5.66 -6.46 14.45
N ALA A 144 -4.51 -6.79 13.84
CA ALA A 144 -3.22 -6.30 14.29
C ALA A 144 -3.09 -4.77 14.16
N ALA A 145 -3.57 -4.20 13.07
CA ALA A 145 -3.57 -2.75 12.86
C ALA A 145 -4.48 -2.03 13.85
N LEU A 146 -5.72 -2.49 14.02
CA LEU A 146 -6.69 -1.92 14.97
C LEU A 146 -6.20 -1.98 16.41
N ALA A 147 -5.46 -3.01 16.79
CA ALA A 147 -4.90 -3.14 18.14
C ALA A 147 -3.87 -2.05 18.48
N THR A 148 -3.32 -1.33 17.50
CA THR A 148 -2.42 -0.19 17.74
C THR A 148 -3.13 1.06 18.26
N GLY A 149 -4.43 1.20 18.01
CA GLY A 149 -5.20 2.40 18.28
C GLY A 149 -4.91 3.58 17.35
N LEU A 150 -4.10 3.40 16.33
CA LEU A 150 -3.85 4.40 15.29
C LEU A 150 -4.96 4.42 14.26
N PRO A 151 -5.12 5.52 13.48
CA PRO A 151 -5.94 5.53 12.27
C PRO A 151 -5.54 4.40 11.30
N VAL A 152 -6.53 3.74 10.72
CA VAL A 152 -6.32 2.59 9.82
C VAL A 152 -7.03 2.82 8.48
N TRP A 153 -6.30 2.64 7.39
CA TRP A 153 -6.89 2.50 6.05
C TRP A 153 -6.78 1.05 5.59
N PHE A 154 -7.84 0.56 4.94
CA PHE A 154 -7.93 -0.81 4.43
C PHE A 154 -7.96 -0.80 2.91
N ASP A 155 -6.81 -1.04 2.29
CA ASP A 155 -6.61 -0.91 0.85
C ASP A 155 -6.52 -2.29 0.18
N MET A 156 -7.48 -2.55 -0.69
CA MET A 156 -7.63 -3.81 -1.41
C MET A 156 -6.92 -3.76 -2.75
N SER A 157 -6.54 -4.92 -3.26
CA SER A 157 -6.10 -5.06 -4.65
C SER A 157 -7.14 -5.80 -5.48
N ALA A 158 -7.34 -5.33 -6.70
CA ALA A 158 -8.34 -5.86 -7.61
C ALA A 158 -7.74 -6.27 -8.97
N ARG A 159 -8.47 -7.09 -9.68
CA ARG A 159 -8.20 -7.42 -11.08
C ARG A 159 -9.50 -7.60 -11.84
N ARG A 160 -9.43 -7.56 -13.17
CA ARG A 160 -10.55 -7.87 -14.04
C ARG A 160 -10.45 -9.32 -14.51
N THR A 161 -11.57 -10.01 -14.52
CA THR A 161 -11.70 -11.35 -15.11
C THR A 161 -11.88 -11.25 -16.63
N ASP A 162 -11.72 -12.36 -17.35
CA ASP A 162 -11.91 -12.41 -18.80
C ASP A 162 -13.36 -12.07 -19.24
N ASP A 163 -14.34 -12.33 -18.37
CA ASP A 163 -15.76 -11.97 -18.58
C ASP A 163 -16.11 -10.53 -18.13
N GLY A 164 -15.11 -9.75 -17.69
CA GLY A 164 -15.21 -8.33 -17.42
C GLY A 164 -15.56 -7.94 -15.98
N ARG A 165 -15.78 -8.89 -15.06
CA ARG A 165 -16.05 -8.60 -13.64
C ARG A 165 -14.80 -8.06 -12.93
N VAL A 166 -14.98 -7.17 -11.97
CA VAL A 166 -13.94 -6.77 -11.03
C VAL A 166 -13.99 -7.70 -9.83
N ILE A 167 -12.84 -8.23 -9.46
CA ILE A 167 -12.70 -9.15 -8.32
C ILE A 167 -11.41 -8.84 -7.57
N ALA A 168 -11.26 -9.37 -6.36
CA ALA A 168 -10.02 -9.29 -5.61
C ALA A 168 -8.84 -9.91 -6.38
N PHE A 169 -7.63 -9.42 -6.14
CA PHE A 169 -6.39 -9.85 -6.81
C PHE A 169 -5.96 -11.28 -6.44
N HIS A 170 -6.82 -12.06 -5.77
CA HIS A 170 -6.48 -13.40 -5.34
C HIS A 170 -6.04 -14.29 -6.53
N PRO A 171 -4.84 -14.92 -6.47
CA PRO A 171 -4.26 -15.61 -7.63
C PRO A 171 -4.91 -16.94 -7.97
N PHE A 172 -5.69 -17.53 -7.04
CA PHE A 172 -6.25 -18.86 -7.17
C PHE A 172 -7.78 -18.90 -7.05
N GLU A 173 -8.41 -17.86 -6.54
CA GLU A 173 -9.85 -17.80 -6.28
C GLU A 173 -10.47 -16.52 -6.87
N GLU A 174 -11.74 -16.59 -7.22
CA GLU A 174 -12.54 -15.45 -7.61
C GLU A 174 -13.38 -14.98 -6.41
N LEU A 175 -12.91 -13.92 -5.77
CA LEU A 175 -13.54 -13.30 -4.60
C LEU A 175 -14.05 -11.91 -4.97
N ALA A 176 -15.26 -11.56 -4.57
CA ALA A 176 -15.76 -10.21 -4.75
C ALA A 176 -15.01 -9.22 -3.82
N LEU A 177 -14.83 -7.96 -4.24
CA LEU A 177 -14.29 -6.93 -3.35
C LEU A 177 -15.17 -6.72 -2.12
N THR A 178 -16.49 -6.89 -2.28
CA THR A 178 -17.46 -6.80 -1.17
C THR A 178 -17.26 -7.85 -0.09
N ASP A 179 -16.68 -9.02 -0.42
CA ASP A 179 -16.36 -10.04 0.59
C ASP A 179 -15.19 -9.59 1.51
N LEU A 180 -14.25 -8.82 0.96
CA LEU A 180 -13.18 -8.19 1.74
C LEU A 180 -13.70 -7.02 2.56
N LEU A 181 -14.58 -6.19 1.99
CA LEU A 181 -15.20 -5.08 2.71
C LEU A 181 -16.07 -5.54 3.88
N ALA A 182 -16.65 -6.74 3.80
CA ALA A 182 -17.38 -7.33 4.92
C ALA A 182 -16.51 -7.63 6.15
N LEU A 183 -15.18 -7.63 6.00
CA LEU A 183 -14.24 -7.76 7.13
C LEU A 183 -14.07 -6.45 7.91
N VAL A 184 -14.37 -5.31 7.26
CA VAL A 184 -14.18 -3.97 7.84
C VAL A 184 -15.27 -3.74 8.90
N PRO A 185 -14.93 -3.47 10.16
CA PRO A 185 -15.90 -3.21 11.21
C PRO A 185 -16.57 -1.84 11.01
N GLU A 186 -17.70 -1.62 11.67
CA GLU A 186 -18.43 -0.35 11.62
C GLU A 186 -17.61 0.85 12.13
N THR A 187 -16.60 0.61 12.96
CA THR A 187 -15.73 1.64 13.55
C THR A 187 -14.27 1.18 13.59
N GLY A 188 -13.35 2.12 13.54
CA GLY A 188 -11.91 1.86 13.69
C GLY A 188 -11.14 1.81 12.37
N VAL A 189 -11.84 1.83 11.22
CA VAL A 189 -11.25 2.04 9.90
C VAL A 189 -11.70 3.40 9.38
N ASP A 190 -10.77 4.25 9.01
CA ASP A 190 -11.02 5.64 8.65
C ASP A 190 -11.20 5.83 7.14
N ALA A 191 -10.64 4.94 6.32
CA ALA A 191 -10.81 4.90 4.89
C ALA A 191 -10.64 3.48 4.35
N VAL A 192 -11.16 3.25 3.17
CA VAL A 192 -10.92 2.05 2.37
C VAL A 192 -10.31 2.46 1.04
N GLY A 193 -9.68 1.53 0.32
CA GLY A 193 -9.09 1.90 -0.94
C GLY A 193 -8.92 0.75 -1.91
N VAL A 194 -8.49 1.12 -3.12
CA VAL A 194 -8.03 0.21 -4.16
C VAL A 194 -6.62 0.58 -4.57
N MET A 195 -5.70 -0.37 -4.45
CA MET A 195 -4.29 -0.21 -4.73
C MET A 195 -3.74 -1.40 -5.51
N HIS A 196 -2.54 -1.30 -6.05
CA HIS A 196 -1.90 -2.38 -6.81
C HIS A 196 -2.87 -3.02 -7.81
N THR A 197 -3.53 -2.16 -8.57
CA THR A 197 -4.62 -2.48 -9.48
C THR A 197 -4.41 -1.69 -10.75
N GLN A 198 -4.54 -2.31 -11.90
CA GLN A 198 -4.37 -1.63 -13.19
C GLN A 198 -5.32 -0.44 -13.31
N SER A 199 -4.81 0.69 -13.84
CA SER A 199 -5.56 1.95 -13.92
C SER A 199 -6.95 1.81 -14.57
N GLN A 200 -7.08 0.92 -15.57
CA GLN A 200 -8.35 0.65 -16.27
C GLN A 200 -9.38 -0.11 -15.42
N VAL A 201 -8.98 -0.63 -14.26
CA VAL A 201 -9.85 -1.41 -13.36
C VAL A 201 -10.27 -0.59 -12.15
N VAL A 202 -9.44 0.38 -11.75
CA VAL A 202 -9.63 1.16 -10.51
C VAL A 202 -10.99 1.86 -10.46
N GLY A 203 -11.44 2.49 -11.57
CA GLY A 203 -12.71 3.19 -11.58
C GLY A 203 -13.90 2.28 -11.24
N ASP A 204 -13.96 1.10 -11.87
CA ASP A 204 -15.02 0.13 -11.60
C ASP A 204 -14.91 -0.46 -10.18
N ALA A 205 -13.68 -0.63 -9.67
CA ALA A 205 -13.48 -1.03 -8.27
C ALA A 205 -13.98 0.03 -7.28
N ILE A 206 -13.78 1.32 -7.57
CA ILE A 206 -14.34 2.42 -6.77
C ILE A 206 -15.85 2.35 -6.74
N ASP A 207 -16.50 2.10 -7.88
CA ASP A 207 -17.96 2.00 -7.97
C ASP A 207 -18.49 0.82 -7.11
N GLU A 208 -17.83 -0.33 -7.15
CA GLU A 208 -18.18 -1.47 -6.28
C GLU A 208 -18.01 -1.14 -4.80
N ILE A 209 -16.87 -0.53 -4.41
CA ILE A 209 -16.62 -0.11 -3.03
C ILE A 209 -17.70 0.87 -2.57
N ARG A 210 -17.97 1.89 -3.39
CA ARG A 210 -18.96 2.93 -3.07
C ARG A 210 -20.39 2.40 -2.94
N SER A 211 -20.71 1.28 -3.59
CA SER A 211 -22.03 0.66 -3.49
C SER A 211 -22.35 0.12 -2.10
N VAL A 212 -21.35 -0.14 -1.25
CA VAL A 212 -21.50 -0.78 0.07
C VAL A 212 -20.96 0.03 1.23
N THR A 213 -20.21 1.12 1.00
CA THR A 213 -19.68 1.96 2.08
C THR A 213 -19.66 3.44 1.72
N ASN A 214 -19.77 4.29 2.76
CA ASN A 214 -19.60 5.74 2.67
C ASN A 214 -18.24 6.22 3.18
N LEU A 215 -17.34 5.33 3.56
CA LEU A 215 -15.99 5.71 3.97
C LEU A 215 -15.25 6.46 2.85
N PRO A 216 -14.28 7.32 3.19
CA PRO A 216 -13.36 7.89 2.22
C PRO A 216 -12.69 6.76 1.39
N ILE A 217 -12.45 7.00 0.10
CA ILE A 217 -11.82 6.01 -0.79
C ILE A 217 -10.48 6.53 -1.29
N ALA A 218 -9.43 5.74 -1.05
CA ALA A 218 -8.12 5.95 -1.64
C ALA A 218 -7.97 5.15 -2.95
N ALA A 219 -7.27 5.72 -3.93
CA ALA A 219 -6.98 5.08 -5.22
C ALA A 219 -5.52 5.31 -5.61
N TYR A 220 -4.71 4.23 -5.61
CA TYR A 220 -3.30 4.29 -6.00
C TYR A 220 -2.89 3.04 -6.80
N PRO A 221 -3.03 3.15 -8.14
CA PRO A 221 -2.86 2.04 -9.07
C PRO A 221 -1.40 1.59 -9.19
N ASP A 222 -1.23 0.41 -9.78
CA ASP A 222 0.01 0.04 -10.44
C ASP A 222 -0.01 0.39 -11.92
N SER A 223 1.16 0.36 -12.55
CA SER A 223 1.26 0.50 -14.00
C SER A 223 2.46 -0.22 -14.58
N GLY A 224 2.26 -0.69 -15.79
CA GLY A 224 3.22 -1.50 -16.51
C GLY A 224 3.31 -2.93 -15.99
N PHE A 225 4.32 -3.63 -16.46
CA PHE A 225 4.66 -4.96 -15.99
C PHE A 225 6.16 -5.03 -15.67
N PHE A 226 6.53 -5.80 -14.67
CA PHE A 226 7.93 -5.98 -14.31
C PHE A 226 8.54 -7.19 -14.98
N LYS A 227 9.84 -7.12 -15.26
CA LYS A 227 10.64 -8.25 -15.74
C LYS A 227 11.66 -8.67 -14.69
N MET A 228 11.58 -9.94 -14.31
CA MET A 228 12.61 -10.55 -13.46
C MET A 228 13.93 -10.70 -14.23
N PRO A 229 15.08 -10.67 -13.57
CA PRO A 229 15.26 -10.57 -12.10
C PRO A 229 15.35 -9.12 -11.57
N SER A 230 15.33 -8.11 -12.44
CA SER A 230 15.72 -6.75 -12.06
C SER A 230 14.58 -5.83 -11.66
N TRP A 231 13.33 -6.34 -11.60
CA TRP A 231 12.14 -5.55 -11.28
C TRP A 231 12.04 -4.23 -12.07
N GLN A 232 12.39 -4.31 -13.36
CA GLN A 232 12.24 -3.18 -14.27
C GLN A 232 10.82 -3.15 -14.81
N PHE A 233 10.17 -2.01 -14.65
CA PHE A 233 8.82 -1.78 -15.16
C PHE A 233 8.89 -1.33 -16.62
N HIS A 234 8.05 -1.93 -17.46
CA HIS A 234 7.88 -1.64 -18.86
C HIS A 234 6.41 -1.24 -19.11
N GLU A 235 6.20 -0.43 -20.15
CA GLU A 235 4.85 0.02 -20.54
C GLU A 235 4.11 0.76 -19.41
N VAL A 236 4.86 1.54 -18.64
CA VAL A 236 4.28 2.39 -17.60
C VAL A 236 3.46 3.49 -18.26
N ILE A 237 2.26 3.73 -17.73
CA ILE A 237 1.37 4.81 -18.19
C ILE A 237 2.07 6.16 -18.09
N SER A 238 1.79 7.08 -19.02
CA SER A 238 2.32 8.43 -18.90
C SER A 238 1.64 9.21 -17.76
N PRO A 239 2.33 10.14 -17.09
CA PRO A 239 1.70 11.00 -16.09
C PRO A 239 0.45 11.72 -16.60
N ALA A 240 0.45 12.18 -17.87
CA ALA A 240 -0.68 12.87 -18.48
C ALA A 240 -1.89 11.95 -18.68
N ASP A 241 -1.67 10.70 -19.13
CA ASP A 241 -2.77 9.75 -19.27
C ASP A 241 -3.32 9.32 -17.90
N LEU A 242 -2.46 9.20 -16.88
CA LEU A 242 -2.89 8.87 -15.52
C LEU A 242 -3.67 10.03 -14.87
N GLU A 243 -3.34 11.29 -15.19
CA GLU A 243 -4.10 12.45 -14.70
C GLU A 243 -5.57 12.36 -15.09
N GLU A 244 -5.88 11.93 -16.32
CA GLU A 244 -7.27 11.77 -16.76
C GLU A 244 -8.01 10.67 -15.96
N TYR A 245 -7.32 9.57 -15.62
CA TYR A 245 -7.88 8.57 -14.70
C TYR A 245 -8.10 9.14 -13.29
N PHE A 246 -7.19 9.92 -12.76
CA PHE A 246 -7.37 10.55 -11.45
C PHE A 246 -8.60 11.48 -11.43
N VAL A 247 -8.82 12.27 -12.48
CA VAL A 247 -10.02 13.11 -12.60
C VAL A 247 -11.30 12.26 -12.64
N ASP A 248 -11.30 11.15 -13.39
CA ASP A 248 -12.44 10.22 -13.42
C ASP A 248 -12.68 9.61 -12.02
N TRP A 249 -11.64 9.15 -11.33
CA TRP A 249 -11.79 8.54 -10.00
C TRP A 249 -12.29 9.54 -8.94
N ILE A 250 -11.85 10.79 -8.99
CA ILE A 250 -12.42 11.85 -8.15
C ILE A 250 -13.92 11.98 -8.41
N SER A 251 -14.34 11.97 -9.68
CA SER A 251 -15.75 12.08 -10.06
C SER A 251 -16.61 10.89 -9.56
N ARG A 252 -15.98 9.72 -9.39
CA ARG A 252 -16.60 8.51 -8.80
C ARG A 252 -16.54 8.49 -7.27
N GLY A 253 -15.90 9.49 -6.64
CA GLY A 253 -15.87 9.64 -5.18
C GLY A 253 -14.56 9.23 -4.51
N ALA A 254 -13.46 9.05 -5.25
CA ALA A 254 -12.14 8.93 -4.63
C ALA A 254 -11.78 10.24 -3.94
N THR A 255 -11.25 10.15 -2.72
CA THR A 255 -10.82 11.28 -1.89
C THR A 255 -9.31 11.28 -1.63
N GLY A 256 -8.65 10.15 -1.84
CA GLY A 256 -7.20 9.99 -1.79
C GLY A 256 -6.67 9.48 -3.12
N LEU A 257 -5.57 10.06 -3.61
CA LEU A 257 -4.92 9.66 -4.85
C LEU A 257 -3.44 9.38 -4.58
N GLY A 258 -2.89 8.40 -5.27
CA GLY A 258 -1.46 8.07 -5.15
C GLY A 258 -0.98 7.19 -6.29
N GLY A 259 0.13 6.52 -6.07
CA GLY A 259 0.68 5.56 -7.02
C GLY A 259 1.36 4.40 -6.31
N CYS A 260 1.34 3.23 -6.94
CA CYS A 260 2.01 2.02 -6.50
C CYS A 260 3.13 1.65 -7.48
N CYS A 261 3.26 0.38 -7.80
CA CYS A 261 4.32 -0.16 -8.65
C CYS A 261 4.40 0.50 -10.03
N GLY A 262 5.62 0.80 -10.49
CA GLY A 262 5.88 1.44 -11.78
C GLY A 262 5.69 2.96 -11.81
N LEU A 263 5.00 3.54 -10.85
CA LEU A 263 4.73 4.97 -10.77
C LEU A 263 5.81 5.73 -9.97
N THR A 264 6.02 6.98 -10.31
CA THR A 264 7.10 7.82 -9.80
C THR A 264 6.58 9.17 -9.30
N VAL A 265 7.49 10.03 -8.85
CA VAL A 265 7.22 11.41 -8.43
C VAL A 265 6.42 12.20 -9.49
N GLU A 266 6.69 11.99 -10.79
CA GLU A 266 5.97 12.66 -11.87
C GLU A 266 4.47 12.31 -11.90
N HIS A 267 4.12 11.08 -11.51
CA HIS A 267 2.73 10.65 -11.40
C HIS A 267 2.04 11.23 -10.16
N VAL A 268 2.79 11.52 -9.10
CA VAL A 268 2.24 12.27 -7.94
C VAL A 268 1.95 13.73 -8.31
N LEU A 269 2.79 14.35 -9.13
CA LEU A 269 2.49 15.67 -9.67
C LEU A 269 1.20 15.65 -10.50
N ALA A 270 0.97 14.61 -11.30
CA ALA A 270 -0.29 14.43 -12.04
C ALA A 270 -1.50 14.26 -11.11
N ALA A 271 -1.35 13.52 -9.99
CA ALA A 271 -2.41 13.41 -8.99
C ALA A 271 -2.73 14.76 -8.33
N ALA A 272 -1.72 15.57 -8.02
CA ALA A 272 -1.90 16.91 -7.50
C ALA A 272 -2.61 17.82 -8.51
N ALA A 273 -2.24 17.77 -9.80
CA ALA A 273 -2.90 18.52 -10.86
C ALA A 273 -4.37 18.11 -11.04
N ALA A 274 -4.67 16.80 -11.01
CA ALA A 274 -6.04 16.30 -11.09
C ALA A 274 -6.90 16.78 -9.90
N ARG A 275 -6.35 16.76 -8.69
CA ARG A 275 -7.02 17.33 -7.50
C ARG A 275 -7.38 18.81 -7.71
N ASP A 276 -6.43 19.60 -8.20
CA ASP A 276 -6.62 21.03 -8.40
C ASP A 276 -7.65 21.32 -9.51
N ARG A 277 -7.69 20.50 -10.56
CA ARG A 277 -8.73 20.56 -11.62
C ARG A 277 -10.13 20.23 -11.09
N ALA A 278 -10.23 19.30 -10.15
CA ALA A 278 -11.52 18.85 -9.60
C ALA A 278 -12.08 19.80 -8.53
N GLN A 279 -11.26 20.68 -7.96
CA GLN A 279 -11.74 21.69 -7.02
C GLN A 279 -12.42 22.83 -7.80
N PRO A 280 -13.66 23.22 -7.46
CA PRO A 280 -14.27 24.39 -8.08
C PRO A 280 -13.42 25.63 -7.76
N THR A 281 -13.06 26.36 -8.80
CA THR A 281 -12.43 27.68 -8.65
C THR A 281 -13.40 28.57 -7.86
N VAL A 282 -13.05 28.93 -6.64
CA VAL A 282 -13.81 29.86 -5.80
C VAL A 282 -13.65 31.29 -6.31
#